data_bc92e677cb8378510c58d84744c21e93
#
_entry.id   bc92e677cb8378510c58d84744c21e93
#
_cell.length_a   1.000
_cell.length_b   1.000
_cell.length_c   1.000
_cell.angle_alpha   90.00
_cell.angle_beta   90.00
_cell.angle_gamma   90.00
#
_symmetry.space_group_name_H-M   'P 1'
#
loop_
_entity.id
_entity.type
_entity.pdbx_description
1 polymer ?
#
loop_
_entity_poly.entity_id
_entity_poly.type
_entity_poly.pdbx_seq_one_letter_code
_entity_poly.pdbx_strand_id
1 'polypeptide(L)'
;KYDSKAFKKSVGLNGVGIKAVNALSSRFEVRSYRDGKVRTAIFEKGTLLSDVTEDSTEESGTYIFFEPDATLFLNYSFQNQFVETLLRNYTYLNTGLTFIYNGQRIVSRHGLEDLLKDNMTSEGLYDIIHLKGEDIEIAFTHTNQYGEEYYSFVNGQHTTQGGTHQTALKEHIARTIKEFYNKNQEYADIRNGLVAAIAIDVEEPMFESQTKTKLGSNNMWPAAPQEHKPAGPTVNKYVGDFIKTEVDNYLHKNPLVAEVMLQKIQDSEKERKAIAGVTKLARERAKKANLHNRKLRDCRYHLSDGKGKDQETESCIFITEGDSASGSITKSRDVNTQAVFSLRGKPLNSYGLTKKVVYENEEFNLLQAALNIEDGIETLRYNKVIVATDADVDGMHIRLLIITFFLQFFPDLIKKGHVYILQTPLFR
;
A
#
# COMPACT_ATOMS: atom_id res chain seq x y z
N LYS A 1 -11.77 -1.50 31.74
CA LYS A 1 -12.52 -0.92 30.60
C LYS A 1 -12.56 0.58 30.85
N TYR A 2 -12.00 1.35 29.93
CA TYR A 2 -12.12 2.81 29.97
C TYR A 2 -13.60 3.22 29.85
N ASP A 3 -13.98 4.37 30.35
CA ASP A 3 -15.33 4.88 30.19
C ASP A 3 -15.66 4.95 28.69
N SER A 4 -16.61 4.12 28.28
CA SER A 4 -17.00 3.98 26.87
C SER A 4 -17.52 5.29 26.26
N LYS A 5 -17.98 6.23 27.10
CA LYS A 5 -18.47 7.54 26.65
C LYS A 5 -17.35 8.48 26.22
N ALA A 6 -16.16 8.40 26.87
CA ALA A 6 -15.02 9.27 26.57
C ALA A 6 -14.13 8.73 25.43
N PHE A 7 -14.12 7.40 25.20
CA PHE A 7 -13.19 6.74 24.27
C PHE A 7 -13.90 5.91 23.20
N LYS A 8 -15.08 6.33 22.75
CA LYS A 8 -15.88 5.60 21.75
C LYS A 8 -15.16 5.34 20.43
N LYS A 9 -14.28 6.24 20.02
CA LYS A 9 -13.54 6.23 18.75
C LYS A 9 -12.04 5.94 18.96
N SER A 10 -11.71 5.08 19.91
CA SER A 10 -10.33 4.66 20.17
C SER A 10 -10.02 3.31 19.56
N VAL A 11 -8.80 3.13 19.06
CA VAL A 11 -8.28 1.84 18.59
C VAL A 11 -7.94 0.91 19.75
N GLY A 12 -7.62 1.46 20.92
CA GLY A 12 -7.18 0.75 22.12
C GLY A 12 -8.25 0.62 23.18
N LEU A 13 -9.34 -0.11 22.91
CA LEU A 13 -10.50 -0.24 23.81
C LEU A 13 -10.20 -0.86 25.18
N ASN A 14 -9.14 -1.66 25.32
CA ASN A 14 -8.83 -2.44 26.51
C ASN A 14 -7.60 -1.95 27.30
N GLY A 15 -6.85 -0.95 26.81
CA GLY A 15 -5.64 -0.44 27.46
C GLY A 15 -4.51 -1.48 27.63
N VAL A 16 -4.47 -2.48 26.76
CA VAL A 16 -3.54 -3.61 26.91
C VAL A 16 -2.14 -3.26 26.40
N GLY A 17 -2.00 -2.34 25.45
CA GLY A 17 -0.73 -2.02 24.80
C GLY A 17 0.37 -1.58 25.78
N ILE A 18 0.10 -0.55 26.61
CA ILE A 18 1.07 -0.06 27.58
C ILE A 18 1.39 -1.09 28.68
N LYS A 19 0.43 -1.95 29.02
CA LYS A 19 0.65 -3.06 29.97
C LYS A 19 1.57 -4.11 29.39
N ALA A 20 1.44 -4.40 28.10
CA ALA A 20 2.35 -5.31 27.40
C ALA A 20 3.77 -4.72 27.33
N VAL A 21 3.92 -3.42 27.01
CA VAL A 21 5.23 -2.75 27.04
C VAL A 21 5.86 -2.86 28.42
N ASN A 22 5.11 -2.59 29.49
CA ASN A 22 5.59 -2.74 30.86
C ASN A 22 6.03 -4.19 31.17
N ALA A 23 5.20 -5.18 30.83
CA ALA A 23 5.52 -6.59 31.11
C ALA A 23 6.75 -7.13 30.33
N LEU A 24 7.01 -6.55 29.16
CA LEU A 24 8.11 -6.96 28.27
C LEU A 24 9.37 -6.07 28.44
N SER A 25 9.41 -5.21 29.46
CA SER A 25 10.53 -4.32 29.72
C SER A 25 11.34 -4.76 30.95
N SER A 26 12.66 -4.73 30.86
CA SER A 26 13.55 -4.88 31.99
C SER A 26 13.41 -3.72 32.99
N ARG A 27 13.07 -2.53 32.46
CA ARG A 27 12.70 -1.36 33.26
C ARG A 27 11.59 -0.59 32.56
N PHE A 28 10.55 -0.24 33.29
CA PHE A 28 9.50 0.65 32.87
C PHE A 28 9.26 1.72 33.96
N GLU A 29 9.26 2.99 33.57
CA GLU A 29 9.06 4.11 34.49
C GLU A 29 8.01 5.04 33.91
N VAL A 30 7.03 5.42 34.75
CA VAL A 30 6.04 6.43 34.41
C VAL A 30 6.04 7.52 35.50
N ARG A 31 6.07 8.79 35.06
CA ARG A 31 5.87 9.94 35.91
C ARG A 31 4.67 10.73 35.41
N SER A 32 3.74 11.02 36.29
CA SER A 32 2.55 11.84 36.00
C SER A 32 2.62 13.13 36.80
N TYR A 33 2.71 14.26 36.10
CA TYR A 33 2.79 15.59 36.66
C TYR A 33 1.40 16.24 36.60
N ARG A 34 0.85 16.56 37.75
CA ARG A 34 -0.48 17.19 37.83
C ARG A 34 -0.67 17.88 39.22
N ASP A 35 -1.32 19.03 39.17
CA ASP A 35 -1.74 19.76 40.37
C ASP A 35 -0.59 20.02 41.40
N GLY A 36 0.60 20.39 40.88
CA GLY A 36 1.78 20.68 41.70
C GLY A 36 2.45 19.45 42.31
N LYS A 37 2.14 18.25 41.80
CA LYS A 37 2.70 16.98 42.28
C LYS A 37 3.18 16.12 41.09
N VAL A 38 4.15 15.25 41.40
CA VAL A 38 4.58 14.17 40.51
C VAL A 38 4.39 12.84 41.23
N ARG A 39 3.73 11.90 40.53
CA ARG A 39 3.65 10.50 40.95
C ARG A 39 4.55 9.70 40.04
N THR A 40 5.56 9.03 40.62
CA THR A 40 6.53 8.18 39.91
C THR A 40 6.29 6.73 40.27
N ALA A 41 6.06 5.90 39.28
CA ALA A 41 5.95 4.44 39.43
C ALA A 41 7.03 3.76 38.56
N ILE A 42 7.76 2.84 39.16
CA ILE A 42 8.84 2.07 38.52
C ILE A 42 8.49 0.59 38.56
N PHE A 43 8.68 -0.07 37.42
CA PHE A 43 8.35 -1.48 37.24
C PHE A 43 9.54 -2.22 36.64
N GLU A 44 9.64 -3.50 36.92
CA GLU A 44 10.52 -4.47 36.27
C GLU A 44 9.66 -5.66 35.81
N LYS A 45 9.65 -5.93 34.52
CA LYS A 45 8.89 -7.06 33.92
C LYS A 45 7.42 -7.12 34.39
N GLY A 46 6.79 -5.95 34.46
CA GLY A 46 5.40 -5.82 34.90
C GLY A 46 5.19 -5.78 36.42
N THR A 47 6.23 -6.04 37.22
CA THR A 47 6.16 -6.00 38.69
C THR A 47 6.47 -4.60 39.20
N LEU A 48 5.59 -4.02 40.03
CA LEU A 48 5.78 -2.71 40.64
C LEU A 48 6.90 -2.78 41.68
N LEU A 49 7.94 -1.97 41.51
CA LEU A 49 9.07 -1.84 42.46
C LEU A 49 8.91 -0.63 43.38
N SER A 50 8.42 0.49 42.85
CA SER A 50 8.29 1.75 43.60
C SER A 50 7.10 2.54 43.09
N ASP A 51 6.39 3.21 44.03
CA ASP A 51 5.30 4.14 43.73
C ASP A 51 5.36 5.27 44.76
N VAL A 52 5.81 6.44 44.33
CA VAL A 52 6.08 7.59 45.22
C VAL A 52 5.41 8.83 44.65
N THR A 53 4.87 9.67 45.53
CA THR A 53 4.29 10.98 45.18
C THR A 53 5.07 12.08 45.91
N GLU A 54 5.48 13.09 45.17
CA GLU A 54 6.27 14.23 45.66
C GLU A 54 5.71 15.53 45.12
N ASP A 55 6.06 16.66 45.72
CA ASP A 55 5.75 17.98 45.19
C ASP A 55 6.60 18.28 43.95
N SER A 56 6.04 18.96 42.96
CA SER A 56 6.71 19.31 41.72
C SER A 56 6.28 20.68 41.22
N THR A 57 7.26 21.40 40.66
CA THR A 57 7.03 22.69 39.95
C THR A 57 6.92 22.53 38.44
N GLU A 58 7.06 21.30 37.92
CA GLU A 58 6.93 21.01 36.51
C GLU A 58 5.49 21.17 36.03
N GLU A 59 5.33 21.54 34.75
CA GLU A 59 4.05 21.63 34.09
C GLU A 59 3.35 20.27 34.02
N SER A 60 2.02 20.30 33.92
CA SER A 60 1.23 19.07 33.77
C SER A 60 1.66 18.28 32.53
N GLY A 61 1.92 17.00 32.74
CA GLY A 61 2.41 16.13 31.66
C GLY A 61 2.64 14.70 32.11
N THR A 62 3.13 13.89 31.17
CA THR A 62 3.46 12.49 31.44
C THR A 62 4.84 12.19 30.85
N TYR A 63 5.70 11.58 31.66
CA TYR A 63 6.97 11.02 31.23
C TYR A 63 6.87 9.50 31.23
N ILE A 64 7.37 8.86 30.16
CA ILE A 64 7.45 7.40 30.07
C ILE A 64 8.85 7.03 29.61
N PHE A 65 9.45 6.11 30.32
CA PHE A 65 10.70 5.45 29.94
C PHE A 65 10.49 3.94 29.94
N PHE A 66 11.05 3.26 28.95
CA PHE A 66 11.07 1.79 28.94
C PHE A 66 12.34 1.28 28.24
N GLU A 67 12.79 0.14 28.71
CA GLU A 67 13.90 -0.60 28.15
C GLU A 67 13.44 -2.05 27.89
N PRO A 68 13.41 -2.51 26.63
CA PRO A 68 13.00 -3.87 26.31
C PRO A 68 13.87 -4.91 27.03
N ASP A 69 13.26 -6.01 27.47
CA ASP A 69 13.99 -7.10 28.10
C ASP A 69 14.89 -7.83 27.09
N ALA A 70 16.22 -7.69 27.24
CA ALA A 70 17.18 -8.28 26.35
C ALA A 70 17.16 -9.84 26.32
N THR A 71 16.50 -10.47 27.29
CA THR A 71 16.30 -11.94 27.28
C THR A 71 15.17 -12.37 26.34
N LEU A 72 14.24 -11.44 26.03
CA LEU A 72 13.13 -11.65 25.11
C LEU A 72 13.41 -11.07 23.72
N PHE A 73 14.06 -9.92 23.67
CA PHE A 73 14.38 -9.20 22.44
C PHE A 73 15.89 -9.22 22.18
N LEU A 74 16.34 -10.26 21.52
CA LEU A 74 17.75 -10.43 21.18
C LEU A 74 18.14 -9.42 20.05
N ASN A 75 19.23 -8.68 20.25
CA ASN A 75 19.80 -7.77 19.25
C ASN A 75 18.79 -6.73 18.69
N TYR A 76 17.87 -6.24 19.53
CA TYR A 76 16.93 -5.21 19.10
C TYR A 76 17.61 -3.87 18.86
N SER A 77 17.08 -3.13 17.88
CA SER A 77 17.39 -1.71 17.68
C SER A 77 16.16 -0.97 17.15
N PHE A 78 15.92 0.24 17.65
CA PHE A 78 14.88 1.09 17.12
C PHE A 78 15.32 1.68 15.79
N GLN A 79 14.53 1.45 14.73
CA GLN A 79 14.79 2.00 13.41
C GLN A 79 14.13 3.37 13.30
N ASN A 80 14.93 4.43 13.20
CA ASN A 80 14.43 5.81 13.13
C ASN A 80 13.38 6.01 12.07
N GLN A 81 13.55 5.40 10.88
CA GLN A 81 12.61 5.51 9.78
C GLN A 81 11.19 5.06 10.15
N PHE A 82 11.05 3.95 10.89
CA PHE A 82 9.72 3.48 11.31
C PHE A 82 9.09 4.40 12.35
N VAL A 83 9.90 4.91 13.29
CA VAL A 83 9.42 5.84 14.31
C VAL A 83 8.97 7.15 13.66
N GLU A 84 9.78 7.73 12.78
CA GLU A 84 9.46 8.97 12.08
C GLU A 84 8.21 8.84 11.22
N THR A 85 8.07 7.75 10.47
CA THR A 85 6.86 7.49 9.66
C THR A 85 5.61 7.43 10.54
N LEU A 86 5.69 6.75 11.68
CA LEU A 86 4.57 6.67 12.63
C LEU A 86 4.21 8.04 13.20
N LEU A 87 5.20 8.82 13.64
CA LEU A 87 4.99 10.16 14.19
C LEU A 87 4.41 11.12 13.14
N ARG A 88 4.91 11.09 11.90
CA ARG A 88 4.36 11.87 10.80
C ARG A 88 2.90 11.52 10.53
N ASN A 89 2.54 10.24 10.48
CA ASN A 89 1.16 9.81 10.31
C ASN A 89 0.25 10.40 11.41
N TYR A 90 0.69 10.40 12.66
CA TYR A 90 -0.07 11.03 13.73
C TYR A 90 -0.22 12.55 13.55
N THR A 91 0.79 13.25 13.03
CA THR A 91 0.67 14.70 12.76
C THR A 91 -0.28 14.99 11.60
N TYR A 92 -0.32 14.15 10.57
CA TYR A 92 -1.28 14.32 9.45
C TYR A 92 -2.73 14.12 9.89
N LEU A 93 -2.96 13.24 10.87
CA LEU A 93 -4.31 12.97 11.39
C LEU A 93 -4.73 13.95 12.49
N ASN A 94 -3.77 14.66 13.09
CA ASN A 94 -4.01 15.60 14.18
C ASN A 94 -3.28 16.92 13.88
N THR A 95 -3.89 17.77 13.07
CA THR A 95 -3.31 19.07 12.69
C THR A 95 -2.94 19.91 13.91
N GLY A 96 -1.71 20.43 13.92
CA GLY A 96 -1.16 21.20 15.03
C GLY A 96 -0.48 20.38 16.14
N LEU A 97 -0.69 19.07 16.18
CA LEU A 97 0.08 18.19 17.06
C LEU A 97 1.56 18.26 16.69
N THR A 98 2.40 18.50 17.67
CA THR A 98 3.85 18.60 17.48
C THR A 98 4.56 17.49 18.22
N PHE A 99 5.41 16.76 17.53
CA PHE A 99 6.40 15.87 18.13
C PHE A 99 7.78 16.50 18.06
N ILE A 100 8.59 16.26 19.07
CA ILE A 100 10.02 16.52 19.05
C ILE A 100 10.72 15.16 19.15
N TYR A 101 11.28 14.72 18.05
CA TYR A 101 11.97 13.43 17.95
C TYR A 101 13.45 13.64 17.71
N ASN A 102 14.29 13.19 18.66
CA ASN A 102 15.74 13.41 18.61
C ASN A 102 16.13 14.87 18.33
N GLY A 103 15.40 15.83 18.94
CA GLY A 103 15.61 17.26 18.75
C GLY A 103 15.01 17.86 17.47
N GLN A 104 14.45 17.05 16.56
CA GLN A 104 13.78 17.51 15.36
C GLN A 104 12.28 17.66 15.59
N ARG A 105 11.74 18.78 15.12
CA ARG A 105 10.30 19.08 15.21
C ARG A 105 9.55 18.47 14.04
N ILE A 106 8.52 17.67 14.34
CA ILE A 106 7.59 17.07 13.37
C ILE A 106 6.20 17.64 13.63
N VAL A 107 5.59 18.25 12.64
CA VAL A 107 4.25 18.87 12.72
C VAL A 107 3.65 18.92 11.31
N SER A 108 2.33 18.71 11.20
CA SER A 108 1.56 18.99 9.98
C SER A 108 0.56 20.13 10.25
N ARG A 109 0.37 20.98 9.24
CA ARG A 109 -0.60 22.08 9.29
C ARG A 109 -1.84 21.82 8.45
N HIS A 110 -1.70 21.00 7.40
CA HIS A 110 -2.77 20.75 6.42
C HIS A 110 -3.24 19.29 6.39
N GLY A 111 -2.83 18.47 7.37
CA GLY A 111 -3.38 17.13 7.55
C GLY A 111 -3.11 16.18 6.39
N LEU A 112 -4.17 15.55 5.84
CA LEU A 112 -4.04 14.62 4.72
C LEU A 112 -3.49 15.25 3.44
N GLU A 113 -3.60 16.55 3.27
CA GLU A 113 -2.96 17.26 2.16
C GLU A 113 -1.44 17.21 2.27
N ASP A 114 -0.88 17.45 3.46
CA ASP A 114 0.56 17.34 3.71
C ASP A 114 1.02 15.88 3.54
N LEU A 115 0.21 14.90 3.98
CA LEU A 115 0.51 13.47 3.78
C LEU A 115 0.68 13.14 2.29
N LEU A 116 -0.21 13.61 1.43
CA LEU A 116 -0.09 13.36 0.00
C LEU A 116 1.13 14.07 -0.59
N LYS A 117 1.38 15.34 -0.23
CA LYS A 117 2.54 16.10 -0.70
C LYS A 117 3.87 15.44 -0.33
N ASP A 118 3.98 14.91 0.89
CA ASP A 118 5.21 14.29 1.39
C ASP A 118 5.49 12.91 0.77
N ASN A 119 4.44 12.21 0.30
CA ASN A 119 4.56 10.85 -0.23
C ASN A 119 4.48 10.77 -1.76
N MET A 120 3.91 11.77 -2.42
CA MET A 120 3.82 11.79 -3.90
C MET A 120 5.21 11.91 -4.52
N THR A 121 5.48 11.07 -5.51
CA THR A 121 6.72 11.06 -6.29
C THR A 121 6.64 11.92 -7.55
N SER A 122 5.48 12.43 -7.89
CA SER A 122 5.21 13.33 -9.01
C SER A 122 4.23 14.43 -8.61
N GLU A 123 4.29 15.57 -9.31
CA GLU A 123 3.36 16.67 -9.08
C GLU A 123 1.91 16.29 -9.42
N GLY A 124 0.97 16.82 -8.64
CA GLY A 124 -0.45 16.75 -8.95
C GLY A 124 -0.79 17.57 -10.19
N LEU A 125 -1.72 17.10 -10.99
CA LEU A 125 -2.22 17.84 -12.17
C LEU A 125 -3.05 19.07 -11.79
N TYR A 126 -3.55 19.08 -10.58
CA TYR A 126 -4.29 20.19 -9.95
C TYR A 126 -4.04 20.11 -8.44
N ASP A 127 -4.38 21.21 -7.74
CA ASP A 127 -4.24 21.27 -6.29
C ASP A 127 -4.99 20.13 -5.62
N ILE A 128 -4.42 19.61 -4.54
CA ILE A 128 -5.04 18.50 -3.80
C ILE A 128 -6.42 18.93 -3.30
N ILE A 129 -7.44 18.20 -3.70
CA ILE A 129 -8.80 18.37 -3.19
C ILE A 129 -8.81 17.80 -1.77
N HIS A 130 -9.02 18.65 -0.77
CA HIS A 130 -9.03 18.30 0.64
C HIS A 130 -10.38 18.64 1.24
N LEU A 131 -11.10 17.64 1.71
CA LEU A 131 -12.48 17.72 2.20
C LEU A 131 -12.57 17.11 3.59
N LYS A 132 -13.24 17.80 4.50
CA LYS A 132 -13.36 17.41 5.90
C LYS A 132 -14.82 17.47 6.37
N GLY A 133 -15.25 16.37 6.96
CA GLY A 133 -16.57 16.23 7.62
C GLY A 133 -16.43 15.87 9.09
N GLU A 134 -17.55 15.49 9.71
CA GLU A 134 -17.61 15.04 11.09
C GLU A 134 -16.94 13.70 11.20
N ASP A 135 -16.41 12.92 11.21
CA ASP A 135 -15.80 11.57 11.29
C ASP A 135 -15.18 11.10 9.99
N ILE A 136 -14.91 12.02 9.07
CA ILE A 136 -14.31 11.71 7.78
C ILE A 136 -13.46 12.86 7.27
N GLU A 137 -12.29 12.54 6.78
CA GLU A 137 -11.42 13.45 6.05
C GLU A 137 -10.88 12.72 4.83
N ILE A 138 -10.92 13.36 3.65
CA ILE A 138 -10.36 12.82 2.41
C ILE A 138 -9.49 13.86 1.74
N ALA A 139 -8.44 13.41 1.08
CA ALA A 139 -7.62 14.23 0.21
C ALA A 139 -7.27 13.44 -1.05
N PHE A 140 -7.31 14.06 -2.22
CA PHE A 140 -6.91 13.39 -3.45
C PHE A 140 -6.52 14.36 -4.56
N THR A 141 -5.71 13.88 -5.48
CA THR A 141 -5.38 14.52 -6.76
C THR A 141 -5.08 13.47 -7.80
N HIS A 142 -4.96 13.88 -9.07
CA HIS A 142 -4.43 13.02 -10.13
C HIS A 142 -2.99 13.41 -10.47
N THR A 143 -2.22 12.44 -10.86
CA THR A 143 -0.85 12.61 -11.37
C THR A 143 -0.74 12.04 -12.78
N ASN A 144 0.39 12.26 -13.44
CA ASN A 144 0.68 11.63 -14.73
C ASN A 144 1.22 10.20 -14.61
N GLN A 145 1.39 9.68 -13.38
CA GLN A 145 1.80 8.31 -13.18
C GLN A 145 0.68 7.34 -13.55
N TYR A 146 1.06 6.14 -13.95
CA TYR A 146 0.12 5.06 -14.20
C TYR A 146 -0.22 4.33 -12.90
N GLY A 147 -1.49 3.98 -12.75
CA GLY A 147 -1.98 3.26 -11.57
C GLY A 147 -2.71 4.14 -10.58
N GLU A 148 -2.91 3.64 -9.39
CA GLU A 148 -3.63 4.31 -8.30
C GLU A 148 -2.92 4.06 -6.97
N GLU A 149 -2.88 5.07 -6.10
CA GLU A 149 -2.22 5.00 -4.80
C GLU A 149 -3.17 5.46 -3.70
N TYR A 150 -3.19 4.72 -2.58
CA TYR A 150 -4.12 4.98 -1.48
C TYR A 150 -3.46 4.90 -0.12
N TYR A 151 -3.79 5.87 0.72
CA TYR A 151 -3.46 5.92 2.13
C TYR A 151 -4.74 5.90 2.94
N SER A 152 -4.89 4.99 3.90
CA SER A 152 -6.12 4.85 4.64
C SER A 152 -5.90 4.69 6.14
N PHE A 153 -6.76 5.35 6.92
CA PHE A 153 -6.66 5.41 8.36
C PHE A 153 -8.04 5.24 9.03
N VAL A 154 -8.02 4.61 10.20
CA VAL A 154 -9.19 4.43 11.05
C VAL A 154 -8.82 4.75 12.49
N ASN A 155 -9.48 5.73 13.12
CA ASN A 155 -9.23 6.14 14.51
C ASN A 155 -7.73 6.39 14.78
N GLY A 156 -7.02 7.00 13.85
CA GLY A 156 -5.57 7.25 13.95
C GLY A 156 -4.66 6.07 13.58
N GLN A 157 -5.21 4.88 13.28
CA GLN A 157 -4.45 3.70 12.87
C GLN A 157 -4.28 3.64 11.36
N HIS A 158 -3.03 3.53 10.87
CA HIS A 158 -2.75 3.31 9.45
C HIS A 158 -3.15 1.89 9.03
N THR A 159 -4.09 1.79 8.10
CA THR A 159 -4.57 0.52 7.55
C THR A 159 -3.85 0.21 6.24
N THR A 160 -2.64 -0.33 6.35
CA THR A 160 -1.76 -0.59 5.19
C THR A 160 -2.34 -1.56 4.15
N GLN A 161 -3.30 -2.39 4.55
CA GLN A 161 -4.03 -3.31 3.69
C GLN A 161 -5.45 -2.80 3.33
N GLY A 162 -5.75 -1.53 3.68
CA GLY A 162 -7.03 -0.91 3.39
C GLY A 162 -8.18 -1.41 4.28
N GLY A 163 -9.28 -1.73 3.63
CA GLY A 163 -10.50 -2.20 4.28
C GLY A 163 -11.76 -1.58 3.66
N THR A 164 -12.89 -1.67 4.35
CA THR A 164 -14.21 -1.23 3.85
C THR A 164 -14.23 0.26 3.47
N HIS A 165 -13.55 1.13 4.22
CA HIS A 165 -13.46 2.57 3.96
C HIS A 165 -12.63 2.91 2.72
N GLN A 166 -11.48 2.24 2.50
CA GLN A 166 -10.68 2.45 1.31
C GLN A 166 -11.40 1.93 0.05
N THR A 167 -12.10 0.80 0.16
CA THR A 167 -12.93 0.27 -0.92
C THR A 167 -14.04 1.26 -1.28
N ALA A 168 -14.72 1.82 -0.27
CA ALA A 168 -15.74 2.84 -0.45
C ALA A 168 -15.17 4.11 -1.12
N LEU A 169 -14.00 4.59 -0.68
CA LEU A 169 -13.32 5.73 -1.29
C LEU A 169 -13.09 5.51 -2.79
N LYS A 170 -12.48 4.38 -3.16
CA LYS A 170 -12.21 4.00 -4.56
C LYS A 170 -13.46 3.99 -5.42
N GLU A 171 -14.50 3.39 -4.91
CA GLU A 171 -15.77 3.23 -5.63
C GLU A 171 -16.46 4.57 -5.81
N HIS A 172 -16.63 5.33 -4.72
CA HIS A 172 -17.45 6.53 -4.72
C HIS A 172 -16.77 7.73 -5.36
N ILE A 173 -15.44 7.89 -5.29
CA ILE A 173 -14.73 8.90 -6.07
C ILE A 173 -14.98 8.67 -7.56
N ALA A 174 -14.78 7.45 -8.05
CA ALA A 174 -14.96 7.15 -9.46
C ALA A 174 -16.43 7.31 -9.92
N ARG A 175 -17.37 6.89 -9.09
CA ARG A 175 -18.80 7.03 -9.35
C ARG A 175 -19.23 8.48 -9.41
N THR A 176 -18.86 9.30 -8.42
CA THR A 176 -19.23 10.71 -8.34
C THR A 176 -18.66 11.51 -9.50
N ILE A 177 -17.40 11.31 -9.86
CA ILE A 177 -16.77 11.96 -11.01
C ILE A 177 -17.46 11.56 -12.32
N LYS A 178 -17.79 10.27 -12.49
CA LYS A 178 -18.54 9.81 -13.66
C LYS A 178 -19.92 10.45 -13.75
N GLU A 179 -20.66 10.52 -12.65
CA GLU A 179 -21.98 11.15 -12.55
C GLU A 179 -21.89 12.65 -12.87
N PHE A 180 -20.89 13.35 -12.32
CA PHE A 180 -20.66 14.78 -12.55
C PHE A 180 -20.50 15.13 -14.04
N TYR A 181 -19.67 14.37 -14.77
CA TYR A 181 -19.49 14.62 -16.20
C TYR A 181 -20.61 14.05 -17.07
N ASN A 182 -21.45 13.21 -16.52
CA ASN A 182 -22.53 12.50 -17.26
C ASN A 182 -22.03 11.85 -18.56
N LYS A 183 -20.86 11.20 -18.52
CA LYS A 183 -20.23 10.53 -19.66
C LYS A 183 -20.03 9.06 -19.35
N ASN A 184 -20.07 8.21 -20.38
CA ASN A 184 -19.84 6.77 -20.21
C ASN A 184 -18.35 6.42 -20.14
N GLN A 185 -17.69 6.90 -19.09
CA GLN A 185 -16.28 6.63 -18.80
C GLN A 185 -16.15 5.36 -17.96
N GLU A 186 -15.06 4.62 -18.18
CA GLU A 186 -14.71 3.48 -17.32
C GLU A 186 -14.13 3.97 -15.97
N TYR A 187 -14.48 3.31 -14.88
CA TYR A 187 -13.94 3.66 -13.56
C TYR A 187 -12.41 3.54 -13.50
N ALA A 188 -11.83 2.62 -14.26
CA ALA A 188 -10.39 2.47 -14.38
C ALA A 188 -9.71 3.72 -14.97
N ASP A 189 -10.34 4.36 -15.99
CA ASP A 189 -9.80 5.59 -16.59
C ASP A 189 -9.87 6.77 -15.62
N ILE A 190 -10.93 6.83 -14.81
CA ILE A 190 -11.10 7.85 -13.76
C ILE A 190 -10.06 7.68 -12.66
N ARG A 191 -9.75 6.45 -12.24
CA ARG A 191 -8.79 6.20 -11.17
C ARG A 191 -7.33 6.17 -11.64
N ASN A 192 -7.07 6.14 -12.94
CA ASN A 192 -5.69 6.13 -13.44
C ASN A 192 -4.94 7.41 -13.08
N GLY A 193 -3.86 7.30 -12.33
CA GLY A 193 -3.08 8.40 -11.78
C GLY A 193 -3.64 8.98 -10.48
N LEU A 194 -4.70 8.41 -9.91
CA LEU A 194 -5.29 8.88 -8.66
C LEU A 194 -4.38 8.57 -7.47
N VAL A 195 -4.06 9.60 -6.69
CA VAL A 195 -3.44 9.49 -5.37
C VAL A 195 -4.43 10.02 -4.35
N ALA A 196 -4.85 9.20 -3.41
CA ALA A 196 -5.90 9.55 -2.47
C ALA A 196 -5.63 9.06 -1.05
N ALA A 197 -6.10 9.84 -0.08
CA ALA A 197 -6.06 9.48 1.34
C ALA A 197 -7.46 9.58 1.95
N ILE A 198 -7.74 8.71 2.91
CA ILE A 198 -8.96 8.73 3.72
C ILE A 198 -8.63 8.45 5.19
N ALA A 199 -9.21 9.25 6.07
CA ALA A 199 -9.27 9.00 7.50
C ALA A 199 -10.73 8.99 7.96
N ILE A 200 -11.13 7.98 8.71
CA ILE A 200 -12.46 7.90 9.32
C ILE A 200 -12.37 7.54 10.80
N ASP A 201 -13.37 7.99 11.56
CA ASP A 201 -13.55 7.62 12.96
C ASP A 201 -14.78 6.70 13.11
N VAL A 202 -14.54 5.46 13.54
CA VAL A 202 -15.54 4.40 13.69
C VAL A 202 -15.68 4.04 15.17
N GLU A 203 -16.89 3.90 15.66
CA GLU A 203 -17.11 3.39 17.02
C GLU A 203 -16.86 1.87 17.04
N GLU A 204 -16.06 1.40 17.99
CA GLU A 204 -15.72 -0.01 18.19
C GLU A 204 -15.25 -0.71 16.89
N PRO A 205 -14.18 -0.21 16.25
CA PRO A 205 -13.74 -0.75 14.97
C PRO A 205 -13.29 -2.21 15.10
N MET A 206 -13.74 -3.04 14.16
CA MET A 206 -13.27 -4.41 14.00
C MET A 206 -12.23 -4.48 12.88
N PHE A 207 -11.10 -5.08 13.17
CA PHE A 207 -10.02 -5.32 12.19
C PHE A 207 -9.91 -6.81 11.89
N GLU A 208 -9.45 -7.16 10.69
CA GLU A 208 -9.27 -8.57 10.29
C GLU A 208 -8.14 -9.27 11.06
N SER A 209 -7.19 -8.50 11.64
CA SER A 209 -6.08 -9.04 12.43
C SER A 209 -5.74 -8.15 13.62
N GLN A 210 -5.01 -8.69 14.58
CA GLN A 210 -4.50 -7.93 15.74
C GLN A 210 -3.51 -6.81 15.34
N THR A 211 -2.86 -6.92 14.20
CA THR A 211 -1.98 -5.87 13.65
C THR A 211 -2.74 -4.65 13.16
N LYS A 212 -4.08 -4.73 13.05
CA LYS A 212 -5.00 -3.64 12.68
C LYS A 212 -4.68 -3.00 11.33
N THR A 213 -4.16 -3.80 10.41
CA THR A 213 -3.76 -3.35 9.07
C THR A 213 -4.92 -3.24 8.08
N LYS A 214 -6.07 -3.86 8.39
CA LYS A 214 -7.25 -3.86 7.51
C LYS A 214 -8.54 -3.74 8.31
N LEU A 215 -9.37 -2.74 7.96
CA LEU A 215 -10.69 -2.54 8.58
C LEU A 215 -11.70 -3.55 8.04
N GLY A 216 -12.32 -4.30 8.94
CA GLY A 216 -13.40 -5.25 8.65
C GLY A 216 -14.80 -4.75 9.02
N SER A 217 -14.93 -3.64 9.76
CA SER A 217 -16.24 -3.11 10.15
C SER A 217 -17.12 -2.77 8.94
N ASN A 218 -18.36 -3.21 8.97
CA ASN A 218 -19.34 -2.86 7.94
C ASN A 218 -20.07 -1.55 8.24
N ASN A 219 -20.25 -1.19 9.52
CA ASN A 219 -21.00 -0.01 9.96
C ASN A 219 -20.11 0.96 10.73
N MET A 220 -20.48 2.26 10.74
CA MET A 220 -19.78 3.32 11.46
C MET A 220 -19.85 3.14 12.98
N TRP A 221 -20.92 2.53 13.48
CA TRP A 221 -21.06 2.10 14.87
C TRP A 221 -21.90 0.83 14.96
N PRO A 222 -21.64 -0.04 15.95
CA PRO A 222 -22.43 -1.25 16.15
C PRO A 222 -23.80 -0.95 16.75
N ALA A 223 -24.74 -1.88 16.63
CA ALA A 223 -25.98 -1.83 17.37
C ALA A 223 -25.69 -2.02 18.86
N ALA A 224 -26.34 -1.22 19.71
CA ALA A 224 -26.31 -1.36 21.16
C ALA A 224 -27.72 -1.63 21.69
N PRO A 225 -28.20 -2.88 21.70
CA PRO A 225 -29.59 -3.22 22.08
C PRO A 225 -29.96 -2.78 23.50
N GLN A 226 -29.00 -2.81 24.43
CA GLN A 226 -29.18 -2.39 25.82
C GLN A 226 -29.44 -0.88 25.96
N GLU A 227 -28.93 -0.08 25.00
CA GLU A 227 -29.13 1.37 24.95
C GLU A 227 -30.22 1.77 23.95
N HIS A 228 -30.92 0.81 23.35
CA HIS A 228 -31.88 0.99 22.23
C HIS A 228 -31.26 1.76 21.04
N LYS A 229 -29.93 1.68 20.84
CA LYS A 229 -29.21 2.31 19.75
C LYS A 229 -29.13 1.36 18.56
N PRO A 230 -29.71 1.69 17.39
CA PRO A 230 -29.56 0.89 16.17
C PRO A 230 -28.11 0.98 15.65
N ALA A 231 -27.71 0.04 14.82
CA ALA A 231 -26.45 0.13 14.09
C ALA A 231 -26.40 1.40 13.24
N GLY A 232 -25.19 1.95 13.09
CA GLY A 232 -24.95 3.10 12.22
C GLY A 232 -25.11 2.78 10.72
N PRO A 233 -25.03 3.79 9.87
CA PRO A 233 -24.96 3.55 8.43
C PRO A 233 -23.77 2.66 8.11
N THR A 234 -23.83 1.96 6.98
CA THR A 234 -22.65 1.23 6.50
C THR A 234 -21.52 2.20 6.20
N VAL A 235 -20.28 1.77 6.39
CA VAL A 235 -19.08 2.56 6.04
C VAL A 235 -19.14 2.96 4.56
N ASN A 236 -19.57 2.04 3.69
CA ASN A 236 -19.73 2.33 2.26
C ASN A 236 -20.72 3.47 2.00
N LYS A 237 -21.90 3.43 2.66
CA LYS A 237 -22.90 4.49 2.53
C LYS A 237 -22.42 5.82 3.09
N TYR A 238 -21.81 5.81 4.28
CA TYR A 238 -21.33 7.02 4.95
C TYR A 238 -20.27 7.76 4.13
N VAL A 239 -19.25 7.03 3.69
CA VAL A 239 -18.19 7.54 2.82
C VAL A 239 -18.77 7.99 1.47
N GLY A 240 -19.70 7.20 0.90
CA GLY A 240 -20.32 7.49 -0.38
C GLY A 240 -21.17 8.76 -0.38
N ASP A 241 -22.01 8.94 0.64
CA ASP A 241 -22.86 10.14 0.77
C ASP A 241 -21.99 11.40 0.94
N PHE A 242 -20.93 11.33 1.73
CA PHE A 242 -19.97 12.42 1.90
C PHE A 242 -19.27 12.78 0.58
N ILE A 243 -18.69 11.80 -0.09
CA ILE A 243 -17.97 12.01 -1.36
C ILE A 243 -18.91 12.57 -2.42
N LYS A 244 -20.12 12.00 -2.54
CA LYS A 244 -21.11 12.46 -3.51
C LYS A 244 -21.45 13.93 -3.30
N THR A 245 -21.63 14.35 -2.08
CA THR A 245 -22.00 15.74 -1.76
C THR A 245 -20.82 16.69 -1.93
N GLU A 246 -19.71 16.38 -1.27
CA GLU A 246 -18.60 17.34 -1.17
C GLU A 246 -17.75 17.41 -2.43
N VAL A 247 -17.50 16.28 -3.13
CA VAL A 247 -16.75 16.28 -4.39
C VAL A 247 -17.55 16.94 -5.51
N ASP A 248 -18.85 16.64 -5.60
CA ASP A 248 -19.73 17.27 -6.59
C ASP A 248 -19.78 18.80 -6.39
N ASN A 249 -19.98 19.24 -5.14
CA ASN A 249 -19.95 20.66 -4.77
C ASN A 249 -18.60 21.31 -5.09
N TYR A 250 -17.50 20.63 -4.82
CA TYR A 250 -16.15 21.13 -5.09
C TYR A 250 -15.92 21.34 -6.57
N LEU A 251 -16.26 20.34 -7.40
CA LEU A 251 -16.08 20.42 -8.86
C LEU A 251 -16.94 21.53 -9.50
N HIS A 252 -18.16 21.74 -9.02
CA HIS A 252 -18.98 22.85 -9.46
C HIS A 252 -18.40 24.22 -9.11
N LYS A 253 -17.75 24.35 -7.94
CA LYS A 253 -17.08 25.59 -7.50
C LYS A 253 -15.73 25.84 -8.18
N ASN A 254 -15.09 24.79 -8.69
CA ASN A 254 -13.73 24.84 -9.24
C ASN A 254 -13.70 24.31 -10.70
N PRO A 255 -14.27 25.03 -11.67
CA PRO A 255 -14.41 24.53 -13.04
C PRO A 255 -13.07 24.27 -13.72
N LEU A 256 -12.00 24.99 -13.38
CA LEU A 256 -10.67 24.75 -13.94
C LEU A 256 -10.12 23.39 -13.49
N VAL A 257 -10.30 23.02 -12.23
CA VAL A 257 -9.91 21.69 -11.72
C VAL A 257 -10.72 20.60 -12.44
N ALA A 258 -12.02 20.82 -12.59
CA ALA A 258 -12.89 19.88 -13.30
C ALA A 258 -12.46 19.71 -14.77
N GLU A 259 -12.03 20.77 -15.46
CA GLU A 259 -11.54 20.69 -16.84
C GLU A 259 -10.24 19.87 -16.93
N VAL A 260 -9.26 20.15 -16.08
CA VAL A 260 -8.00 19.38 -16.02
C VAL A 260 -8.24 17.90 -15.71
N MET A 261 -9.13 17.62 -14.75
CA MET A 261 -9.52 16.26 -14.39
C MET A 261 -10.18 15.55 -15.59
N LEU A 262 -11.10 16.21 -16.29
CA LEU A 262 -11.74 15.64 -17.47
C LEU A 262 -10.72 15.31 -18.58
N GLN A 263 -9.78 16.21 -18.81
CA GLN A 263 -8.72 16.00 -19.81
C GLN A 263 -7.89 14.77 -19.44
N LYS A 264 -7.47 14.64 -18.17
CA LYS A 264 -6.74 13.45 -17.68
C LYS A 264 -7.50 12.15 -17.92
N ILE A 265 -8.80 12.14 -17.61
CA ILE A 265 -9.65 10.97 -17.81
C ILE A 265 -9.76 10.60 -19.29
N GLN A 266 -9.93 11.59 -20.17
CA GLN A 266 -9.99 11.36 -21.62
C GLN A 266 -8.67 10.85 -22.18
N ASP A 267 -7.55 11.34 -21.68
CA ASP A 267 -6.24 10.85 -22.10
C ASP A 267 -5.97 9.43 -21.61
N SER A 268 -6.40 9.09 -20.38
CA SER A 268 -6.38 7.72 -19.86
C SER A 268 -7.26 6.77 -20.69
N GLU A 269 -8.45 7.21 -21.12
CA GLU A 269 -9.32 6.42 -22.00
C GLU A 269 -8.67 6.17 -23.37
N LYS A 270 -8.09 7.23 -23.99
CA LYS A 270 -7.36 7.09 -25.26
C LYS A 270 -6.19 6.11 -25.14
N GLU A 271 -5.42 6.24 -24.06
CA GLU A 271 -4.29 5.35 -23.80
C GLU A 271 -4.76 3.91 -23.62
N ARG A 272 -5.76 3.64 -22.80
CA ARG A 272 -6.36 2.32 -22.60
C ARG A 272 -6.86 1.70 -23.92
N LYS A 273 -7.57 2.47 -24.72
CA LYS A 273 -8.06 2.00 -26.04
C LYS A 273 -6.90 1.71 -27.01
N ALA A 274 -5.88 2.55 -27.03
CA ALA A 274 -4.69 2.32 -27.83
C ALA A 274 -3.95 1.05 -27.40
N ILE A 275 -3.79 0.86 -26.07
CA ILE A 275 -3.18 -0.35 -25.51
C ILE A 275 -3.98 -1.60 -25.87
N ALA A 276 -5.31 -1.57 -25.75
CA ALA A 276 -6.15 -2.71 -26.12
C ALA A 276 -5.99 -3.10 -27.59
N GLY A 277 -5.87 -2.13 -28.49
CA GLY A 277 -5.56 -2.36 -29.91
C GLY A 277 -4.19 -3.00 -30.12
N VAL A 278 -3.16 -2.47 -29.46
CA VAL A 278 -1.79 -3.02 -29.54
C VAL A 278 -1.71 -4.41 -28.93
N THR A 279 -2.34 -4.63 -27.76
CA THR A 279 -2.39 -5.94 -27.09
C THR A 279 -3.05 -6.98 -27.97
N LYS A 280 -4.15 -6.63 -28.67
CA LYS A 280 -4.81 -7.55 -29.61
C LYS A 280 -3.90 -7.95 -30.75
N LEU A 281 -3.23 -6.96 -31.38
CA LEU A 281 -2.25 -7.21 -32.45
C LEU A 281 -1.05 -8.03 -31.95
N ALA A 282 -0.60 -7.74 -30.73
CA ALA A 282 0.50 -8.44 -30.09
C ALA A 282 0.16 -9.91 -29.79
N ARG A 283 -1.04 -10.18 -29.29
CA ARG A 283 -1.56 -11.55 -29.10
C ARG A 283 -1.66 -12.32 -30.41
N GLU A 284 -2.12 -11.67 -31.49
CA GLU A 284 -2.14 -12.29 -32.81
C GLU A 284 -0.74 -12.60 -33.31
N ARG A 285 0.23 -11.69 -33.09
CA ARG A 285 1.65 -11.93 -33.45
C ARG A 285 2.28 -13.03 -32.60
N ALA A 286 2.03 -13.03 -31.27
CA ALA A 286 2.53 -14.06 -30.37
C ALA A 286 1.96 -15.45 -30.70
N LYS A 287 0.70 -15.54 -31.06
CA LYS A 287 0.08 -16.80 -31.57
C LYS A 287 0.73 -17.26 -32.88
N LYS A 288 1.05 -16.34 -33.79
CA LYS A 288 1.72 -16.65 -35.07
C LYS A 288 3.21 -16.98 -34.90
N ALA A 289 3.90 -16.38 -33.93
CA ALA A 289 5.32 -16.56 -33.70
C ALA A 289 5.71 -17.87 -33.01
N ASN A 290 4.76 -18.72 -32.66
CA ASN A 290 4.99 -20.02 -31.99
C ASN A 290 5.90 -19.87 -30.74
N LEU A 291 5.43 -19.11 -29.74
CA LEU A 291 6.14 -18.72 -28.53
C LEU A 291 6.87 -19.90 -27.84
N HIS A 292 6.31 -21.10 -27.96
CA HIS A 292 6.83 -22.31 -27.33
C HIS A 292 8.21 -22.74 -27.85
N ASN A 293 8.61 -22.34 -29.07
CA ASN A 293 9.79 -22.93 -29.70
C ASN A 293 11.09 -22.12 -29.62
N ARG A 294 11.07 -20.83 -29.24
CA ARG A 294 12.28 -20.00 -29.30
C ARG A 294 12.74 -19.38 -27.99
N LYS A 295 11.82 -18.86 -27.15
CA LYS A 295 12.19 -18.10 -25.93
C LYS A 295 11.70 -18.73 -24.64
N LEU A 296 10.52 -19.37 -24.64
CA LEU A 296 9.94 -19.99 -23.46
C LEU A 296 10.17 -21.51 -23.48
N ARG A 297 10.88 -22.02 -22.48
CA ARG A 297 10.93 -23.44 -22.13
C ARG A 297 10.01 -23.66 -20.95
N ASP A 298 8.76 -24.00 -21.23
CA ASP A 298 7.69 -24.08 -20.24
C ASP A 298 7.81 -25.25 -19.28
N CYS A 299 7.06 -25.22 -18.16
CA CYS A 299 6.89 -26.30 -17.22
C CYS A 299 5.50 -26.93 -17.36
N ARG A 300 5.24 -28.03 -16.62
CA ARG A 300 3.98 -28.78 -16.71
C ARG A 300 2.87 -28.22 -15.83
N TYR A 301 3.21 -27.69 -14.66
CA TYR A 301 2.27 -27.15 -13.69
C TYR A 301 2.39 -25.65 -13.59
N HIS A 302 1.24 -24.97 -13.58
CA HIS A 302 1.17 -23.52 -13.53
C HIS A 302 0.27 -23.07 -12.38
N LEU A 303 0.55 -21.93 -11.77
CA LEU A 303 -0.30 -21.32 -10.76
C LEU A 303 -1.74 -21.12 -11.27
N SER A 304 -1.88 -20.74 -12.54
CA SER A 304 -3.17 -20.53 -13.20
C SER A 304 -3.97 -21.80 -13.49
N ASP A 305 -3.42 -23.01 -13.30
CA ASP A 305 -4.15 -24.26 -13.53
C ASP A 305 -5.29 -24.45 -12.53
N GLY A 306 -5.16 -23.89 -11.31
CA GLY A 306 -6.23 -23.81 -10.33
C GLY A 306 -6.74 -25.17 -9.81
N LYS A 307 -5.93 -26.21 -9.91
CA LYS A 307 -6.28 -27.60 -9.50
C LYS A 307 -5.94 -27.90 -8.04
N GLY A 308 -5.36 -26.93 -7.32
CA GLY A 308 -4.99 -27.05 -5.90
C GLY A 308 -3.86 -28.02 -5.61
N LYS A 309 -2.97 -28.25 -6.58
CA LYS A 309 -1.79 -29.11 -6.39
C LYS A 309 -0.62 -28.31 -5.80
N ASP A 310 0.16 -28.91 -4.91
CA ASP A 310 1.36 -28.29 -4.33
C ASP A 310 2.33 -27.80 -5.40
N GLN A 311 2.47 -28.53 -6.51
CA GLN A 311 3.31 -28.15 -7.64
C GLN A 311 2.90 -26.82 -8.30
N GLU A 312 1.65 -26.40 -8.21
CA GLU A 312 1.19 -25.12 -8.75
C GLU A 312 1.81 -23.95 -7.95
N THR A 313 1.89 -24.07 -6.63
CA THR A 313 2.50 -23.10 -5.73
C THR A 313 4.03 -23.10 -5.81
N GLU A 314 4.63 -24.21 -6.24
CA GLU A 314 6.07 -24.32 -6.50
C GLU A 314 6.47 -23.78 -7.87
N SER A 315 5.50 -23.56 -8.78
CA SER A 315 5.76 -23.14 -10.14
C SER A 315 6.58 -21.84 -10.20
N CYS A 316 7.63 -21.84 -11.03
CA CYS A 316 8.47 -20.67 -11.23
C CYS A 316 8.96 -20.53 -12.67
N ILE A 317 9.31 -19.30 -13.05
CA ILE A 317 9.95 -18.98 -14.31
C ILE A 317 11.26 -18.24 -14.06
N PHE A 318 12.33 -18.72 -14.68
CA PHE A 318 13.64 -18.05 -14.69
C PHE A 318 13.72 -17.14 -15.91
N ILE A 319 13.93 -15.84 -15.71
CA ILE A 319 14.22 -14.87 -16.77
C ILE A 319 15.73 -14.75 -16.87
N THR A 320 16.31 -15.16 -18.00
CA THR A 320 17.75 -15.27 -18.19
C THR A 320 18.24 -14.33 -19.28
N GLU A 321 19.52 -13.98 -19.22
CA GLU A 321 20.22 -13.26 -20.26
C GLU A 321 20.74 -14.22 -21.31
N GLY A 322 20.10 -14.20 -22.49
CA GLY A 322 20.57 -14.96 -23.67
C GLY A 322 20.37 -16.48 -23.59
N ASP A 323 20.71 -17.12 -24.71
CA ASP A 323 20.47 -18.55 -24.88
C ASP A 323 21.46 -19.43 -24.13
N SER A 324 22.65 -18.92 -23.80
CA SER A 324 23.70 -19.68 -23.10
C SER A 324 23.30 -19.96 -21.65
N ALA A 325 22.95 -18.91 -20.90
CA ALA A 325 22.47 -19.05 -19.52
C ALA A 325 21.15 -19.85 -19.46
N SER A 326 20.24 -19.56 -20.38
CA SER A 326 18.99 -20.30 -20.56
C SER A 326 19.23 -21.80 -20.79
N GLY A 327 20.22 -22.17 -21.62
CA GLY A 327 20.58 -23.56 -21.91
C GLY A 327 21.07 -24.33 -20.68
N SER A 328 21.84 -23.68 -19.82
CA SER A 328 22.36 -24.30 -18.58
C SER A 328 21.23 -24.58 -17.59
N ILE A 329 20.35 -23.62 -17.34
CA ILE A 329 19.19 -23.81 -16.45
C ILE A 329 18.23 -24.85 -17.04
N THR A 330 17.96 -24.78 -18.36
CA THR A 330 17.05 -25.72 -19.02
C THR A 330 17.47 -27.18 -18.88
N LYS A 331 18.78 -27.47 -18.85
CA LYS A 331 19.30 -28.82 -18.68
C LYS A 331 19.16 -29.37 -17.27
N SER A 332 19.19 -28.51 -16.25
CA SER A 332 19.20 -28.87 -14.84
C SER A 332 17.85 -28.66 -14.11
N ARG A 333 16.89 -27.98 -14.76
CA ARG A 333 15.62 -27.61 -14.16
C ARG A 333 14.68 -28.81 -13.89
N ASP A 334 13.81 -28.67 -12.94
CA ASP A 334 12.64 -29.53 -12.84
C ASP A 334 11.59 -29.13 -13.91
N VAL A 335 11.37 -30.00 -14.86
CA VAL A 335 10.43 -29.79 -15.97
C VAL A 335 8.97 -29.66 -15.47
N ASN A 336 8.67 -30.16 -14.28
CA ASN A 336 7.30 -30.10 -13.74
C ASN A 336 6.93 -28.69 -13.26
N THR A 337 7.85 -28.00 -12.57
CA THR A 337 7.56 -26.75 -11.86
C THR A 337 8.39 -25.55 -12.32
N GLN A 338 9.45 -25.77 -13.11
CA GLN A 338 10.40 -24.71 -13.49
C GLN A 338 10.36 -24.43 -14.99
N ALA A 339 10.03 -23.21 -15.36
CA ALA A 339 10.10 -22.69 -16.72
C ALA A 339 11.32 -21.77 -16.90
N VAL A 340 11.75 -21.56 -18.15
CA VAL A 340 12.85 -20.64 -18.48
C VAL A 340 12.44 -19.76 -19.64
N PHE A 341 12.66 -18.45 -19.49
CA PHE A 341 12.47 -17.46 -20.53
C PHE A 341 13.79 -16.75 -20.85
N SER A 342 14.19 -16.77 -22.11
CA SER A 342 15.45 -16.17 -22.58
C SER A 342 15.20 -14.78 -23.18
N LEU A 343 15.83 -13.75 -22.61
CA LEU A 343 15.85 -12.40 -23.19
C LEU A 343 16.87 -12.30 -24.31
N ARG A 344 16.60 -11.48 -25.32
CA ARG A 344 17.56 -11.12 -26.35
C ARG A 344 18.21 -9.77 -26.05
N GLY A 345 19.39 -9.82 -25.43
CA GLY A 345 20.13 -8.60 -25.07
C GLY A 345 19.48 -7.77 -23.99
N LYS A 346 19.88 -6.50 -23.87
CA LYS A 346 19.36 -5.58 -22.85
C LYS A 346 17.93 -5.13 -23.21
N PRO A 347 16.95 -5.31 -22.32
CA PRO A 347 15.60 -4.83 -22.56
C PRO A 347 15.54 -3.30 -22.60
N LEU A 348 14.45 -2.76 -23.14
CA LEU A 348 14.19 -1.33 -23.18
C LEU A 348 14.13 -0.73 -21.75
N ASN A 349 14.75 0.44 -21.55
CA ASN A 349 14.50 1.17 -20.30
C ASN A 349 13.07 1.73 -20.33
N SER A 350 12.22 1.16 -19.50
CA SER A 350 10.78 1.49 -19.44
C SER A 350 10.45 2.67 -18.53
N TYR A 351 11.44 3.23 -17.83
CA TYR A 351 11.22 4.37 -16.92
C TYR A 351 10.69 5.60 -17.68
N GLY A 352 9.58 6.16 -17.22
CA GLY A 352 8.93 7.33 -17.82
C GLY A 352 8.25 7.08 -19.16
N LEU A 353 8.25 5.85 -19.69
CA LEU A 353 7.57 5.52 -20.94
C LEU A 353 6.10 5.16 -20.70
N THR A 354 5.27 5.42 -21.72
CA THR A 354 3.88 5.02 -21.70
C THR A 354 3.72 3.50 -21.90
N LYS A 355 2.65 2.94 -21.36
CA LYS A 355 2.33 1.51 -21.51
C LYS A 355 2.27 1.07 -22.98
N LYS A 356 1.82 1.95 -23.88
CA LYS A 356 1.78 1.70 -25.32
C LYS A 356 3.16 1.40 -25.88
N VAL A 357 4.15 2.25 -25.62
CA VAL A 357 5.53 2.11 -26.13
C VAL A 357 6.17 0.81 -25.61
N VAL A 358 5.92 0.49 -24.33
CA VAL A 358 6.44 -0.73 -23.72
C VAL A 358 5.80 -1.99 -24.31
N TYR A 359 4.50 -1.95 -24.62
CA TYR A 359 3.80 -3.07 -25.25
C TYR A 359 4.12 -3.25 -26.73
N GLU A 360 4.60 -2.20 -27.42
CA GLU A 360 5.15 -2.30 -28.77
C GLU A 360 6.54 -2.95 -28.80
N ASN A 361 7.24 -2.98 -27.63
CA ASN A 361 8.54 -3.66 -27.53
C ASN A 361 8.37 -5.18 -27.55
N GLU A 362 9.02 -5.86 -28.46
CA GLU A 362 8.87 -7.30 -28.68
C GLU A 362 9.24 -8.13 -27.45
N GLU A 363 10.35 -7.79 -26.75
CA GLU A 363 10.84 -8.54 -25.59
C GLU A 363 9.85 -8.46 -24.42
N PHE A 364 9.39 -7.26 -24.07
CA PHE A 364 8.42 -7.09 -22.99
C PHE A 364 7.05 -7.65 -23.34
N ASN A 365 6.66 -7.59 -24.61
CA ASN A 365 5.41 -8.20 -25.06
C ASN A 365 5.45 -9.73 -24.90
N LEU A 366 6.53 -10.37 -25.33
CA LEU A 366 6.71 -11.81 -25.19
C LEU A 366 6.82 -12.24 -23.71
N LEU A 367 7.46 -11.41 -22.87
CA LEU A 367 7.55 -11.68 -21.44
C LEU A 367 6.18 -11.59 -20.77
N GLN A 368 5.38 -10.57 -21.08
CA GLN A 368 4.00 -10.44 -20.56
C GLN A 368 3.13 -11.63 -20.98
N ALA A 369 3.21 -12.04 -22.23
CA ALA A 369 2.51 -13.21 -22.74
C ALA A 369 2.95 -14.51 -22.06
N ALA A 370 4.25 -14.67 -21.81
CA ALA A 370 4.78 -15.82 -21.08
C ALA A 370 4.28 -15.89 -19.64
N LEU A 371 4.19 -14.74 -18.96
CA LEU A 371 3.69 -14.61 -17.60
C LEU A 371 2.15 -14.61 -17.52
N ASN A 372 1.47 -14.37 -18.63
CA ASN A 372 0.01 -14.19 -18.74
C ASN A 372 -0.51 -13.05 -17.84
N ILE A 373 0.17 -11.89 -17.90
CA ILE A 373 -0.15 -10.69 -17.10
C ILE A 373 -0.63 -9.50 -17.94
N GLU A 374 -0.99 -9.72 -19.19
CA GLU A 374 -1.41 -8.66 -20.12
C GLU A 374 -2.64 -7.89 -19.64
N ASP A 375 -3.57 -8.59 -18.99
CA ASP A 375 -4.83 -8.03 -18.46
C ASP A 375 -4.80 -7.81 -16.94
N GLY A 376 -3.66 -8.10 -16.28
CA GLY A 376 -3.50 -8.04 -14.83
C GLY A 376 -2.80 -9.26 -14.27
N ILE A 377 -2.58 -9.30 -12.97
CA ILE A 377 -1.83 -10.39 -12.31
C ILE A 377 -2.72 -11.53 -11.81
N GLU A 378 -4.04 -11.42 -11.94
CA GLU A 378 -5.01 -12.42 -11.49
C GLU A 378 -4.87 -13.74 -12.23
N THR A 379 -4.37 -13.68 -13.47
CA THR A 379 -4.12 -14.83 -14.33
C THR A 379 -2.64 -15.21 -14.40
N LEU A 380 -1.83 -14.75 -13.44
CA LEU A 380 -0.40 -15.03 -13.37
C LEU A 380 -0.11 -16.53 -13.50
N ARG A 381 0.77 -16.86 -14.43
CA ARG A 381 1.02 -18.26 -14.79
C ARG A 381 1.96 -18.98 -13.84
N TYR A 382 2.93 -18.29 -13.25
CA TYR A 382 3.93 -18.85 -12.35
C TYR A 382 3.92 -18.16 -11.01
N ASN A 383 3.97 -18.91 -9.91
CA ASN A 383 3.97 -18.34 -8.57
C ASN A 383 5.24 -17.49 -8.29
N LYS A 384 6.37 -17.88 -8.86
CA LYS A 384 7.64 -17.16 -8.67
C LYS A 384 8.23 -16.73 -10.02
N VAL A 385 8.51 -15.46 -10.16
CA VAL A 385 9.20 -14.85 -11.31
C VAL A 385 10.62 -14.52 -10.86
N ILE A 386 11.60 -15.28 -11.32
CA ILE A 386 12.96 -15.24 -10.83
C ILE A 386 13.86 -14.59 -11.89
N VAL A 387 14.41 -13.42 -11.61
CA VAL A 387 15.38 -12.76 -12.46
C VAL A 387 16.75 -13.41 -12.23
N ALA A 388 17.22 -14.17 -13.21
CA ALA A 388 18.44 -14.97 -13.16
C ALA A 388 19.46 -14.45 -14.22
N THR A 389 20.11 -13.35 -13.89
CA THR A 389 21.16 -12.73 -14.72
C THR A 389 22.52 -12.98 -14.10
N ASP A 390 23.56 -12.88 -14.91
CA ASP A 390 24.93 -13.03 -14.44
C ASP A 390 25.30 -11.97 -13.37
N ALA A 391 26.32 -12.26 -12.57
CA ALA A 391 26.73 -11.37 -11.48
C ALA A 391 27.71 -10.26 -11.94
N ASP A 392 27.77 -10.00 -13.24
CA ASP A 392 28.56 -8.93 -13.86
C ASP A 392 27.78 -7.62 -14.01
N VAL A 393 28.41 -6.60 -14.57
CA VAL A 393 27.84 -5.26 -14.77
C VAL A 393 26.64 -5.29 -15.72
N ASP A 394 26.70 -6.11 -16.79
CA ASP A 394 25.64 -6.22 -17.76
C ASP A 394 24.43 -6.94 -17.19
N GLY A 395 24.65 -8.03 -16.46
CA GLY A 395 23.57 -8.72 -15.75
C GLY A 395 22.90 -7.87 -14.67
N MET A 396 23.67 -7.04 -13.94
CA MET A 396 23.11 -6.06 -12.99
C MET A 396 22.24 -5.02 -13.72
N HIS A 397 22.66 -4.54 -14.90
CA HIS A 397 21.89 -3.59 -15.68
C HIS A 397 20.58 -4.21 -16.20
N ILE A 398 20.63 -5.42 -16.76
CA ILE A 398 19.44 -6.15 -17.22
C ILE A 398 18.45 -6.36 -16.05
N ARG A 399 18.95 -6.77 -14.89
CA ARG A 399 18.17 -6.91 -13.65
C ARG A 399 17.42 -5.63 -13.30
N LEU A 400 18.13 -4.48 -13.31
CA LEU A 400 17.53 -3.18 -13.02
C LEU A 400 16.42 -2.83 -14.02
N LEU A 401 16.65 -3.06 -15.32
CA LEU A 401 15.66 -2.79 -16.37
C LEU A 401 14.38 -3.65 -16.23
N ILE A 402 14.52 -4.93 -15.88
CA ILE A 402 13.38 -5.82 -15.63
C ILE A 402 12.61 -5.39 -14.36
N ILE A 403 13.32 -5.06 -13.28
CA ILE A 403 12.70 -4.59 -12.05
C ILE A 403 11.96 -3.26 -12.29
N THR A 404 12.57 -2.33 -13.04
CA THR A 404 11.93 -1.06 -13.42
C THR A 404 10.64 -1.31 -14.20
N PHE A 405 10.64 -2.26 -15.12
CA PHE A 405 9.44 -2.65 -15.86
C PHE A 405 8.33 -3.18 -14.92
N PHE A 406 8.66 -4.08 -13.99
CA PHE A 406 7.66 -4.60 -13.06
C PHE A 406 7.18 -3.54 -12.07
N LEU A 407 8.07 -2.70 -11.54
CA LEU A 407 7.69 -1.62 -10.62
C LEU A 407 6.73 -0.62 -11.27
N GLN A 408 6.96 -0.27 -12.53
CA GLN A 408 6.17 0.75 -13.22
C GLN A 408 4.84 0.23 -13.74
N PHE A 409 4.78 -1.00 -14.28
CA PHE A 409 3.60 -1.50 -14.98
C PHE A 409 2.86 -2.62 -14.25
N PHE A 410 3.54 -3.34 -13.35
CA PHE A 410 2.99 -4.47 -12.60
C PHE A 410 3.44 -4.44 -11.12
N PRO A 411 3.25 -3.33 -10.39
CA PRO A 411 3.73 -3.19 -9.01
C PRO A 411 3.17 -4.26 -8.08
N ASP A 412 1.98 -4.79 -8.37
CA ASP A 412 1.35 -5.82 -7.56
C ASP A 412 2.09 -7.16 -7.62
N LEU A 413 2.84 -7.45 -8.69
CA LEU A 413 3.72 -8.62 -8.72
C LEU A 413 4.78 -8.57 -7.62
N ILE A 414 5.33 -7.37 -7.37
CA ILE A 414 6.34 -7.15 -6.33
C ILE A 414 5.67 -7.10 -4.95
N LYS A 415 4.59 -6.33 -4.81
CA LYS A 415 3.85 -6.19 -3.53
C LYS A 415 3.32 -7.53 -3.00
N LYS A 416 2.89 -8.43 -3.88
CA LYS A 416 2.40 -9.77 -3.51
C LYS A 416 3.52 -10.82 -3.38
N GLY A 417 4.79 -10.42 -3.56
CA GLY A 417 5.95 -11.28 -3.33
C GLY A 417 6.20 -12.32 -4.43
N HIS A 418 5.80 -12.06 -5.67
CA HIS A 418 6.02 -12.98 -6.78
C HIS A 418 7.38 -12.78 -7.48
N VAL A 419 8.06 -11.65 -7.30
CA VAL A 419 9.32 -11.33 -7.99
C VAL A 419 10.52 -11.63 -7.10
N TYR A 420 11.48 -12.37 -7.62
CA TYR A 420 12.71 -12.79 -6.94
C TYR A 420 13.94 -12.45 -7.78
N ILE A 421 15.06 -12.25 -7.10
CA ILE A 421 16.38 -12.07 -7.74
C ILE A 421 17.24 -13.26 -7.34
N LEU A 422 17.74 -14.00 -8.35
CA LEU A 422 18.73 -15.04 -8.11
C LEU A 422 20.09 -14.39 -7.83
N GLN A 423 20.63 -14.63 -6.64
CA GLN A 423 21.98 -14.22 -6.26
C GLN A 423 22.90 -15.43 -6.35
N THR A 424 23.84 -15.39 -7.29
CA THR A 424 24.88 -16.39 -7.42
C THR A 424 26.18 -15.86 -6.82
N PRO A 425 26.93 -16.64 -6.03
CA PRO A 425 28.23 -16.20 -5.54
C PRO A 425 29.22 -16.10 -6.70
N LEU A 426 30.05 -15.04 -6.70
CA LEU A 426 31.12 -14.84 -7.69
C LEU A 426 32.28 -15.84 -7.51
N PHE A 427 32.45 -16.34 -6.28
CA PHE A 427 33.50 -17.30 -5.93
C PHE A 427 32.91 -18.42 -5.04
N ARG A 428 33.42 -19.62 -5.21
CA ARG A 428 33.19 -20.77 -4.35
C ARG A 428 34.38 -20.97 -3.42
#